data_81a3a38a91de73f1f201ef1ed8a9a919
#
_entry.id   81a3a38a91de73f1f201ef1ed8a9a919
#
_cell.length_a   1.000
_cell.length_b   1.000
_cell.length_c   1.000
_cell.angle_alpha   90.00
_cell.angle_beta   90.00
_cell.angle_gamma   90.00
#
_symmetry.space_group_name_H-M   'P 1'
#
loop_
_entity.id
_entity.type
_entity.pdbx_description
1 polymer ?
#
loop_
_entity_poly.entity_id
_entity_poly.type
_entity_poly.pdbx_seq_one_letter_code
_entity_poly.pdbx_strand_id
1 'polypeptide(L)'
;MIQIFRLLCLCFWMLLLPTGLLCAGEGDDVLARMIHLSKEKNTVYRLLDKVSEQTGFLFIYDSKLIDNEKRVRIPKGDYTIRQAIYLITRNKELSLRVIGDHILISGPQPARQTAIPETIPPKEADNHFIVKGILQDQQTNEPIEAGTIGVLATSIGSITNANG
;
A
#
# COMPACT_ATOMS: atom_id res chain seq x y z
N MET A 1 27.60 40.04 -33.66
CA MET A 1 27.53 38.56 -33.92
C MET A 1 27.81 37.73 -32.66
N ILE A 2 28.84 38.00 -31.89
CA ILE A 2 29.23 37.22 -30.70
C ILE A 2 28.15 37.22 -29.58
N GLN A 3 27.45 38.34 -29.39
CA GLN A 3 26.40 38.44 -28.35
C GLN A 3 25.17 37.57 -28.65
N ILE A 4 24.79 37.50 -29.95
CA ILE A 4 23.63 36.69 -30.39
C ILE A 4 23.93 35.22 -30.26
N PHE A 5 25.17 34.80 -30.54
CA PHE A 5 25.63 33.41 -30.40
C PHE A 5 25.65 32.95 -28.93
N ARG A 6 26.05 33.82 -27.99
CA ARG A 6 26.00 33.54 -26.56
C ARG A 6 24.58 33.41 -26.04
N LEU A 7 23.65 34.24 -26.52
CA LEU A 7 22.25 34.17 -26.13
C LEU A 7 21.59 32.86 -26.65
N LEU A 8 21.91 32.46 -27.87
CA LEU A 8 21.43 31.23 -28.48
C LEU A 8 21.98 29.96 -27.77
N CYS A 9 23.26 29.99 -27.35
CA CYS A 9 23.83 28.90 -26.57
C CYS A 9 23.22 28.77 -25.16
N LEU A 10 22.88 29.88 -24.50
CA LEU A 10 22.20 29.85 -23.20
C LEU A 10 20.76 29.33 -23.31
N CYS A 11 20.02 29.72 -24.34
CA CYS A 11 18.68 29.18 -24.59
C CYS A 11 18.70 27.68 -24.93
N PHE A 12 19.72 27.20 -25.68
CA PHE A 12 19.87 25.79 -26.03
C PHE A 12 20.25 24.95 -24.80
N TRP A 13 21.02 25.48 -23.86
CA TRP A 13 21.38 24.77 -22.64
C TRP A 13 20.21 24.69 -21.63
N MET A 14 19.29 25.64 -21.68
CA MET A 14 18.09 25.64 -20.86
C MET A 14 17.01 24.63 -21.35
N LEU A 15 17.09 24.23 -22.64
CA LEU A 15 16.18 23.23 -23.24
C LEU A 15 16.63 21.78 -22.99
N LEU A 16 17.84 21.57 -22.47
CA LEU A 16 18.42 20.25 -22.16
C LEU A 16 18.33 19.86 -20.68
N LEU A 17 17.44 20.50 -19.91
CA LEU A 17 17.06 19.96 -18.61
C LEU A 17 16.30 18.65 -18.85
N PRO A 18 16.85 17.51 -18.42
CA PRO A 18 16.08 16.27 -18.47
C PRO A 18 14.90 16.46 -17.53
N THR A 19 13.72 16.58 -18.09
CA THR A 19 12.46 16.36 -17.34
C THR A 19 12.47 14.91 -16.95
N GLY A 20 13.21 14.58 -15.89
CA GLY A 20 13.07 13.32 -15.20
C GLY A 20 11.63 13.24 -14.69
N LEU A 21 10.77 12.56 -15.45
CA LEU A 21 9.50 12.09 -14.93
C LEU A 21 9.85 11.15 -13.75
N LEU A 22 9.86 11.71 -12.54
CA LEU A 22 9.76 10.94 -11.32
C LEU A 22 8.34 10.35 -11.29
N CYS A 23 8.16 9.20 -11.92
CA CYS A 23 7.06 8.28 -11.57
C CYS A 23 7.37 7.69 -10.19
N ALA A 24 7.29 8.51 -9.15
CA ALA A 24 7.07 8.01 -7.81
C ALA A 24 5.63 7.47 -7.81
N GLY A 25 5.46 6.16 -7.66
CA GLY A 25 4.13 5.58 -7.54
C GLY A 25 3.41 6.24 -6.34
N GLU A 26 2.16 6.67 -6.51
CA GLU A 26 1.36 7.37 -5.49
C GLU A 26 1.40 6.73 -4.11
N GLY A 27 1.60 5.41 -4.03
CA GLY A 27 1.70 4.69 -2.77
C GLY A 27 2.99 4.92 -1.99
N ASP A 28 4.11 5.20 -2.65
CA ASP A 28 5.39 5.46 -1.98
C ASP A 28 5.42 6.86 -1.35
N ASP A 29 4.74 7.83 -1.94
CA ASP A 29 4.60 9.19 -1.41
C ASP A 29 3.82 9.21 -0.08
N VAL A 30 2.74 8.44 0.03
CA VAL A 30 1.98 8.29 1.26
C VAL A 30 2.83 7.71 2.38
N LEU A 31 3.57 6.63 2.12
CA LEU A 31 4.42 5.96 3.10
C LEU A 31 5.63 6.80 3.53
N ALA A 32 5.98 7.83 2.75
CA ALA A 32 7.03 8.80 3.06
C ALA A 32 6.56 9.97 3.95
N ARG A 33 5.25 10.13 4.18
CA ARG A 33 4.72 11.19 5.07
C ARG A 33 5.26 11.05 6.48
N MET A 34 5.65 12.19 7.06
CA MET A 34 6.17 12.26 8.43
C MET A 34 5.04 12.29 9.45
N ILE A 35 5.20 11.53 10.52
CA ILE A 35 4.32 11.51 11.70
C ILE A 35 5.14 11.67 12.97
N HIS A 36 4.54 12.25 14.01
CA HIS A 36 5.19 12.39 15.31
C HIS A 36 4.75 11.30 16.27
N LEU A 37 5.67 10.49 16.75
CA LEU A 37 5.39 9.49 17.77
C LEU A 37 5.94 9.92 19.13
N SER A 38 5.11 9.84 20.16
CA SER A 38 5.51 10.05 21.54
C SER A 38 6.22 8.82 22.10
N LYS A 39 7.10 9.04 23.10
CA LYS A 39 7.73 7.92 23.81
C LYS A 39 6.67 7.17 24.62
N GLU A 40 6.38 5.94 24.23
CA GLU A 40 5.45 5.09 24.97
C GLU A 40 5.76 3.60 24.85
N LYS A 41 5.11 2.80 25.70
CA LYS A 41 5.14 1.33 25.63
C LYS A 41 3.68 0.86 25.61
N ASN A 42 3.27 0.28 24.48
CA ASN A 42 1.88 -0.18 24.28
C ASN A 42 1.86 -1.44 23.41
N THR A 43 0.69 -2.03 23.22
CA THR A 43 0.49 -3.14 22.29
C THR A 43 0.66 -2.68 20.85
N VAL A 44 1.02 -3.59 19.96
CA VAL A 44 1.16 -3.30 18.51
C VAL A 44 -0.14 -2.74 17.96
N TYR A 45 -1.28 -3.33 18.32
CA TYR A 45 -2.60 -2.84 17.93
C TYR A 45 -2.81 -1.37 18.29
N ARG A 46 -2.60 -0.99 19.56
CA ARG A 46 -2.79 0.39 20.04
C ARG A 46 -1.85 1.38 19.37
N LEU A 47 -0.63 0.94 19.05
CA LEU A 47 0.34 1.80 18.38
C LEU A 47 -0.02 2.02 16.91
N LEU A 48 -0.49 0.99 16.20
CA LEU A 48 -0.99 1.13 14.84
C LEU A 48 -2.27 1.98 14.79
N ASP A 49 -3.17 1.80 15.76
CA ASP A 49 -4.38 2.61 15.89
C ASP A 49 -4.07 4.11 16.01
N LYS A 50 -3.07 4.49 16.81
CA LYS A 50 -2.61 5.88 16.90
C LYS A 50 -2.01 6.41 15.60
N VAL A 51 -1.30 5.58 14.86
CA VAL A 51 -0.81 5.97 13.52
C VAL A 51 -1.99 6.17 12.57
N SER A 52 -3.00 5.31 12.66
CA SER A 52 -4.24 5.43 11.89
C SER A 52 -4.96 6.75 12.19
N GLU A 53 -5.12 7.10 13.46
CA GLU A 53 -5.74 8.37 13.89
C GLU A 53 -5.00 9.61 13.36
N GLN A 54 -3.65 9.57 13.33
CA GLN A 54 -2.86 10.70 12.84
C GLN A 54 -2.84 10.84 11.32
N THR A 55 -2.98 9.73 10.61
CA THR A 55 -2.77 9.69 9.16
C THR A 55 -4.05 9.58 8.35
N GLY A 56 -5.13 9.08 8.97
CA GLY A 56 -6.39 8.75 8.34
C GLY A 56 -6.37 7.42 7.56
N PHE A 57 -5.24 6.69 7.56
CA PHE A 57 -5.12 5.40 6.90
C PHE A 57 -5.47 4.25 7.84
N LEU A 58 -6.21 3.27 7.34
CA LEU A 58 -6.51 2.03 8.04
C LEU A 58 -5.48 0.96 7.70
N PHE A 59 -5.15 0.10 8.67
CA PHE A 59 -4.18 -0.99 8.47
C PHE A 59 -4.89 -2.32 8.29
N ILE A 60 -4.53 -3.03 7.21
CA ILE A 60 -4.99 -4.40 6.93
C ILE A 60 -3.79 -5.33 7.01
N TYR A 61 -3.85 -6.35 7.86
CA TYR A 61 -2.80 -7.35 8.02
C TYR A 61 -3.34 -8.67 8.58
N ASP A 62 -2.59 -9.76 8.35
CA ASP A 62 -2.89 -11.06 8.94
C ASP A 62 -2.38 -11.10 10.39
N SER A 63 -3.23 -11.52 11.33
CA SER A 63 -2.89 -11.70 12.74
C SER A 63 -1.81 -12.79 12.97
N LYS A 64 -1.60 -13.69 12.01
CA LYS A 64 -0.50 -14.64 12.03
C LYS A 64 0.86 -13.98 11.74
N LEU A 65 0.83 -12.85 11.02
CA LEU A 65 2.02 -12.10 10.65
C LEU A 65 2.43 -11.08 11.73
N ILE A 66 1.44 -10.47 12.38
CA ILE A 66 1.61 -9.41 13.37
C ILE A 66 0.84 -9.77 14.64
N ASP A 67 1.57 -9.99 15.72
CA ASP A 67 0.99 -10.22 17.03
C ASP A 67 0.49 -8.91 17.65
N ASN A 68 -0.83 -8.74 17.69
CA ASN A 68 -1.53 -7.56 18.17
C ASN A 68 -1.28 -7.24 19.64
N GLU A 69 -1.12 -8.28 20.48
CA GLU A 69 -0.96 -8.16 21.92
C GLU A 69 0.50 -7.93 22.35
N LYS A 70 1.43 -8.10 21.43
CA LYS A 70 2.85 -7.86 21.69
C LYS A 70 3.09 -6.43 22.12
N ARG A 71 3.72 -6.24 23.28
CA ARG A 71 4.07 -4.91 23.79
C ARG A 71 5.40 -4.42 23.23
N VAL A 72 5.38 -3.25 22.61
CA VAL A 72 6.54 -2.61 22.00
C VAL A 72 6.77 -1.25 22.63
N ARG A 73 8.03 -0.88 22.83
CA ARG A 73 8.43 0.46 23.28
C ARG A 73 8.84 1.27 22.05
N ILE A 74 8.21 2.43 21.88
CA ILE A 74 8.51 3.39 20.83
C ILE A 74 9.27 4.56 21.43
N PRO A 75 10.43 4.97 20.89
CA PRO A 75 11.09 6.22 21.26
C PRO A 75 10.31 7.42 20.69
N LYS A 76 10.43 8.58 21.34
CA LYS A 76 9.91 9.84 20.81
C LYS A 76 10.70 10.24 19.57
N GLY A 77 10.00 10.65 18.52
CA GLY A 77 10.64 11.14 17.28
C GLY A 77 9.65 11.33 16.14
N ASP A 78 10.19 11.88 15.07
CA ASP A 78 9.50 12.01 13.81
C ASP A 78 9.93 10.87 12.89
N TYR A 79 8.96 10.17 12.34
CA TYR A 79 9.16 8.98 11.53
C TYR A 79 8.30 9.06 10.28
N THR A 80 8.75 8.48 9.19
CA THR A 80 7.83 8.22 8.08
C THR A 80 6.83 7.14 8.48
N ILE A 81 5.66 7.11 7.85
CA ILE A 81 4.65 6.05 8.08
C ILE A 81 5.31 4.67 7.94
N ARG A 82 6.13 4.48 6.91
CA ARG A 82 6.91 3.24 6.69
C ARG A 82 7.80 2.90 7.88
N GLN A 83 8.58 3.87 8.36
CA GLN A 83 9.47 3.68 9.50
C GLN A 83 8.69 3.37 10.78
N ALA A 84 7.56 4.06 11.01
CA ALA A 84 6.71 3.84 12.16
C ALA A 84 6.16 2.41 12.18
N ILE A 85 5.65 1.91 11.06
CA ILE A 85 5.16 0.53 10.94
C ILE A 85 6.28 -0.47 11.26
N TYR A 86 7.47 -0.31 10.68
CA TYR A 86 8.60 -1.21 10.95
C TYR A 86 9.08 -1.14 12.41
N LEU A 87 9.01 0.04 13.02
CA LEU A 87 9.37 0.23 14.42
C LEU A 87 8.37 -0.44 15.36
N ILE A 88 7.07 -0.35 15.05
CA ILE A 88 5.97 -0.93 15.82
C ILE A 88 5.96 -2.46 15.67
N THR A 89 6.05 -2.97 14.46
CA THR A 89 5.98 -4.41 14.19
C THR A 89 7.27 -5.15 14.52
N ARG A 90 8.40 -4.41 14.64
CA ARG A 90 9.75 -4.96 14.78
C ARG A 90 10.16 -5.89 13.64
N ASN A 91 9.58 -5.67 12.47
CA ASN A 91 9.87 -6.43 11.27
C ASN A 91 10.04 -5.49 10.07
N LYS A 92 11.25 -5.47 9.49
CA LYS A 92 11.60 -4.65 8.32
C LYS A 92 11.37 -5.36 6.99
N GLU A 93 11.09 -6.65 7.04
CA GLU A 93 10.87 -7.48 5.85
C GLU A 93 9.42 -7.43 5.36
N LEU A 94 8.56 -6.71 6.09
CA LEU A 94 7.17 -6.54 5.69
C LEU A 94 7.06 -5.71 4.40
N SER A 95 6.22 -6.18 3.52
CA SER A 95 5.81 -5.44 2.33
C SER A 95 4.63 -4.53 2.68
N LEU A 96 4.72 -3.27 2.31
CA LEU A 96 3.68 -2.26 2.54
C LEU A 96 3.14 -1.78 1.20
N ARG A 97 1.82 -1.83 1.04
CA ARG A 97 1.14 -1.34 -0.15
C ARG A 97 -0.03 -0.43 0.25
N VAL A 98 -0.12 0.73 -0.37
CA VAL A 98 -1.25 1.65 -0.19
C VAL A 98 -2.33 1.31 -1.21
N ILE A 99 -3.57 1.19 -0.76
CA ILE A 99 -4.75 0.90 -1.59
C ILE A 99 -5.88 1.82 -1.09
N GLY A 100 -6.09 2.93 -1.79
CA GLY A 100 -7.03 3.96 -1.34
C GLY A 100 -6.63 4.53 0.02
N ASP A 101 -7.51 4.41 1.00
CA ASP A 101 -7.32 4.83 2.40
C ASP A 101 -6.78 3.70 3.31
N HIS A 102 -6.32 2.59 2.72
CA HIS A 102 -5.82 1.45 3.46
C HIS A 102 -4.33 1.21 3.18
N ILE A 103 -3.61 0.78 4.21
CA ILE A 103 -2.24 0.29 4.11
C ILE A 103 -2.27 -1.21 4.38
N LEU A 104 -2.05 -2.00 3.32
CA LEU A 104 -1.91 -3.43 3.39
C LEU A 104 -0.49 -3.79 3.82
N ILE A 105 -0.39 -4.54 4.93
CA ILE A 105 0.87 -5.07 5.46
C ILE A 105 0.89 -6.57 5.19
N SER A 106 1.84 -7.03 4.40
CA SER A 106 2.01 -8.45 4.04
C SER A 106 3.41 -8.94 4.37
N GLY A 107 3.59 -10.24 4.40
CA GLY A 107 4.90 -10.88 4.58
C GLY A 107 5.86 -10.54 3.43
N PRO A 108 7.14 -10.91 3.58
CA PRO A 108 8.13 -10.69 2.53
C PRO A 108 7.64 -11.35 1.23
N GLN A 109 7.31 -10.51 0.25
CA GLN A 109 7.12 -11.01 -1.10
C GLN A 109 8.51 -11.24 -1.68
N PRO A 110 8.80 -12.43 -2.23
CA PRO A 110 9.98 -12.57 -3.06
C PRO A 110 9.91 -11.47 -4.10
N ALA A 111 10.98 -10.66 -4.18
CA ALA A 111 11.06 -9.57 -5.11
C ALA A 111 10.58 -10.07 -6.48
N ARG A 112 9.37 -9.69 -6.88
CA ARG A 112 9.01 -9.76 -8.28
C ARG A 112 10.00 -8.85 -8.96
N GLN A 113 11.05 -9.45 -9.50
CA GLN A 113 11.86 -8.79 -10.49
C GLN A 113 10.86 -8.17 -11.46
N THR A 114 10.89 -6.86 -11.54
CA THR A 114 10.30 -6.11 -12.64
C THR A 114 11.16 -6.47 -13.85
N ALA A 115 11.02 -7.70 -14.32
CA ALA A 115 11.37 -8.02 -15.67
C ALA A 115 10.37 -7.21 -16.50
N ILE A 116 10.86 -6.16 -17.14
CA ILE A 116 10.21 -5.54 -18.28
C ILE A 116 9.92 -6.71 -19.21
N PRO A 117 8.67 -7.07 -19.49
CA PRO A 117 8.43 -8.11 -20.46
C PRO A 117 8.81 -7.52 -21.82
N GLU A 118 9.91 -8.02 -22.38
CA GLU A 118 10.03 -8.01 -23.83
C GLU A 118 8.71 -8.54 -24.40
N THR A 119 8.16 -7.77 -25.30
CA THR A 119 6.93 -8.00 -26.04
C THR A 119 6.94 -9.39 -26.69
N ILE A 120 6.44 -10.38 -25.97
CA ILE A 120 5.88 -11.59 -26.58
C ILE A 120 4.38 -11.38 -26.51
N PRO A 121 3.64 -11.41 -27.64
CA PRO A 121 2.18 -11.31 -27.58
C PRO A 121 1.67 -12.44 -26.70
N PRO A 122 0.85 -12.15 -25.68
CA PRO A 122 0.33 -13.19 -24.81
C PRO A 122 -0.60 -14.06 -25.65
N LYS A 123 -0.23 -15.33 -25.79
CA LYS A 123 -1.21 -16.35 -26.07
C LYS A 123 -2.11 -16.36 -24.85
N GLU A 124 -3.31 -15.80 -25.01
CA GLU A 124 -4.36 -15.79 -23.98
C GLU A 124 -4.61 -17.22 -23.53
N ALA A 125 -3.97 -17.62 -22.45
CA ALA A 125 -4.44 -18.72 -21.66
C ALA A 125 -5.60 -18.13 -20.85
N ASP A 126 -6.79 -18.45 -21.25
CA ASP A 126 -8.08 -18.04 -20.66
C ASP A 126 -8.22 -18.69 -19.28
N ASN A 127 -7.39 -18.23 -18.32
CA ASN A 127 -7.43 -18.70 -16.92
C ASN A 127 -8.46 -17.90 -16.14
N HIS A 128 -9.74 -18.04 -16.53
CA HIS A 128 -10.84 -17.55 -15.72
C HIS A 128 -11.12 -18.54 -14.60
N PHE A 129 -10.91 -18.09 -13.37
CA PHE A 129 -11.34 -18.84 -12.19
C PHE A 129 -12.70 -18.29 -11.75
N ILE A 130 -13.67 -19.19 -11.61
CA ILE A 130 -14.98 -18.84 -11.08
C ILE A 130 -15.00 -19.28 -9.61
N VAL A 131 -15.12 -18.33 -8.71
CA VAL A 131 -15.35 -18.58 -7.28
C VAL A 131 -16.84 -18.43 -7.00
N LYS A 132 -17.45 -19.45 -6.41
CA LYS A 132 -18.85 -19.42 -5.98
C LYS A 132 -18.91 -19.65 -4.47
N GLY A 133 -19.81 -18.96 -3.80
CA GLY A 133 -19.99 -19.07 -2.36
C GLY A 133 -21.33 -18.47 -1.95
N ILE A 134 -21.65 -18.59 -0.68
CA ILE A 134 -22.81 -17.99 -0.03
C ILE A 134 -22.27 -17.14 1.11
N LEU A 135 -22.71 -15.88 1.20
CA LEU A 135 -22.41 -15.00 2.32
C LEU A 135 -23.52 -15.14 3.36
N GLN A 136 -23.16 -15.54 4.57
CA GLN A 136 -24.10 -15.76 5.67
C GLN A 136 -23.61 -15.03 6.93
N ASP A 137 -24.56 -14.62 7.76
CA ASP A 137 -24.27 -14.13 9.11
C ASP A 137 -23.72 -15.28 9.97
N GLN A 138 -22.64 -15.02 10.68
CA GLN A 138 -21.94 -16.05 11.47
C GLN A 138 -22.76 -16.54 12.68
N GLN A 139 -23.67 -15.73 13.21
CA GLN A 139 -24.42 -16.04 14.41
C GLN A 139 -25.77 -16.66 14.07
N THR A 140 -26.46 -16.12 13.07
CA THR A 140 -27.80 -16.55 12.68
C THR A 140 -27.82 -17.59 11.56
N ASN A 141 -26.71 -17.74 10.82
CA ASN A 141 -26.61 -18.51 9.58
C ASN A 141 -27.58 -18.05 8.48
N GLU A 142 -28.17 -16.88 8.62
CA GLU A 142 -29.05 -16.32 7.60
C GLU A 142 -28.24 -15.76 6.43
N PRO A 143 -28.72 -15.88 5.19
CA PRO A 143 -28.07 -15.31 4.03
C PRO A 143 -28.07 -13.77 4.09
N ILE A 144 -26.96 -13.16 3.77
CA ILE A 144 -26.81 -11.69 3.73
C ILE A 144 -27.08 -11.22 2.31
N GLU A 145 -28.21 -10.55 2.10
CA GLU A 145 -28.57 -9.90 0.86
C GLU A 145 -27.84 -8.55 0.71
N ALA A 146 -27.47 -8.19 -0.53
CA ALA A 146 -26.77 -6.96 -0.87
C ALA A 146 -25.40 -6.78 -0.20
N GLY A 147 -24.81 -7.87 0.30
CA GLY A 147 -23.43 -7.88 0.79
C GLY A 147 -22.44 -7.72 -0.36
N THR A 148 -21.45 -6.83 -0.20
CA THR A 148 -20.41 -6.62 -1.21
C THR A 148 -19.21 -7.51 -0.93
N ILE A 149 -18.75 -8.26 -1.92
CA ILE A 149 -17.56 -9.11 -1.86
C ILE A 149 -16.59 -8.62 -2.91
N GLY A 150 -15.35 -8.36 -2.53
CA GLY A 150 -14.29 -7.91 -3.42
C GLY A 150 -13.08 -8.83 -3.39
N VAL A 151 -12.39 -8.93 -4.53
CA VAL A 151 -11.08 -9.58 -4.60
C VAL A 151 -10.01 -8.54 -4.30
N LEU A 152 -9.24 -8.77 -3.24
CA LEU A 152 -8.19 -7.86 -2.79
C LEU A 152 -7.20 -7.54 -3.91
N ALA A 153 -6.84 -6.28 -4.00
CA ALA A 153 -5.93 -5.74 -5.01
C ALA A 153 -6.44 -5.81 -6.47
N THR A 154 -7.76 -5.93 -6.66
CA THR A 154 -8.38 -5.87 -7.99
C THR A 154 -9.62 -4.97 -7.94
N SER A 155 -10.15 -4.61 -9.11
CA SER A 155 -11.47 -3.96 -9.24
C SER A 155 -12.62 -4.98 -9.40
N ILE A 156 -12.35 -6.26 -9.14
CA ILE A 156 -13.32 -7.35 -9.31
C ILE A 156 -14.06 -7.54 -8.00
N GLY A 157 -15.38 -7.47 -8.07
CA GLY A 157 -16.26 -7.71 -6.94
C GLY A 157 -17.63 -8.17 -7.39
N SER A 158 -18.45 -8.56 -6.44
CA SER A 158 -19.84 -8.97 -6.65
C SER A 158 -20.70 -8.55 -5.48
N ILE A 159 -22.00 -8.48 -5.70
CA ILE A 159 -22.99 -8.21 -4.67
C ILE A 159 -23.84 -9.48 -4.52
N THR A 160 -24.09 -9.87 -3.26
CA THR A 160 -24.90 -11.05 -2.97
C THR A 160 -26.38 -10.77 -3.26
N ASN A 161 -27.07 -11.81 -3.70
CA ASN A 161 -28.52 -11.80 -3.88
C ASN A 161 -29.27 -12.23 -2.59
N ALA A 162 -30.59 -12.44 -2.69
CA ALA A 162 -31.43 -12.83 -1.54
C ALA A 162 -31.04 -14.19 -0.89
N ASN A 163 -30.20 -14.99 -1.54
CA ASN A 163 -29.71 -16.25 -1.00
C ASN A 163 -28.29 -16.16 -0.42
N GLY A 164 -27.73 -14.97 -0.37
CA GLY A 164 -26.37 -14.69 0.10
C GLY A 164 -25.32 -14.82 -1.00
#